data_a49c908930ffea1dbdf282656443ff5e
#
_entry.id   a49c908930ffea1dbdf282656443ff5e
#
_cell.length_a   1.000
_cell.length_b   1.000
_cell.length_c   1.000
_cell.angle_alpha   90.00
_cell.angle_beta   90.00
_cell.angle_gamma   90.00
#
_symmetry.space_group_name_H-M   'P 1'
#
loop_
_entity.id
_entity.type
_entity.pdbx_description
1 polymer ?
#
loop_
_entity_poly.entity_id
_entity_poly.type
_entity_poly.pdbx_seq_one_letter_code
_entity_poly.pdbx_strand_id
1 'polypeptide(L)'
;EEMQKAAEAGDQAKIMELQAKMQAAVQGNSSMNKLQKKTQDIEAKSLMVEVAVNANGSDFHPYKVIPTPAGASLAIRRDKHDDVKAETVLFFGPYVNKPYEETMAVYVERKPAAATKIHHFYVTVTGEPEVCEAYIAQMNLSGLAALIK
;
A
#
# COMPACT_ATOMS: atom_id res chain seq x y z
N GLU A 1 41.38 3.89 -12.69
CA GLU A 1 42.80 4.13 -13.02
C GLU A 1 43.02 5.49 -13.67
N GLU A 2 42.34 5.86 -14.78
CA GLU A 2 42.54 7.15 -15.46
C GLU A 2 42.14 8.35 -14.58
N MET A 3 41.07 8.26 -13.80
CA MET A 3 40.66 9.32 -12.90
C MET A 3 41.66 9.55 -11.76
N GLN A 4 42.32 8.47 -11.29
CA GLN A 4 43.33 8.54 -10.26
C GLN A 4 44.61 9.17 -10.79
N LYS A 5 45.02 8.82 -12.02
CA LYS A 5 46.19 9.45 -12.70
C LYS A 5 45.95 10.94 -13.00
N ALA A 6 44.72 11.32 -13.38
CA ALA A 6 44.39 12.72 -13.60
C ALA A 6 44.36 13.52 -12.29
N ALA A 7 43.94 12.92 -11.19
CA ALA A 7 43.99 13.54 -9.86
C ALA A 7 45.45 13.73 -9.35
N GLU A 8 46.29 12.74 -9.54
CA GLU A 8 47.73 12.81 -9.18
C GLU A 8 48.49 13.84 -10.02
N ALA A 9 48.08 14.04 -11.28
CA ALA A 9 48.65 15.04 -12.17
C ALA A 9 48.08 16.46 -11.97
N GLY A 10 47.03 16.62 -11.11
CA GLY A 10 46.38 17.91 -10.88
C GLY A 10 45.59 18.42 -12.09
N ASP A 11 45.25 17.56 -13.07
CA ASP A 11 44.56 17.91 -14.30
C ASP A 11 43.03 17.95 -14.09
N GLN A 12 42.56 19.10 -13.57
CA GLN A 12 41.12 19.32 -13.31
C GLN A 12 40.26 19.22 -14.56
N ALA A 13 40.80 19.59 -15.74
CA ALA A 13 40.04 19.53 -16.99
C ALA A 13 39.74 18.07 -17.36
N LYS A 14 40.72 17.19 -17.18
CA LYS A 14 40.59 15.76 -17.45
C LYS A 14 39.69 15.03 -16.43
N ILE A 15 39.73 15.46 -15.18
CA ILE A 15 38.82 14.98 -14.14
C ILE A 15 37.37 15.30 -14.49
N MET A 16 37.08 16.55 -14.91
CA MET A 16 35.71 16.95 -15.33
C MET A 16 35.28 16.22 -16.58
N GLU A 17 36.13 16.00 -17.57
CA GLU A 17 35.82 15.22 -18.77
C GLU A 17 35.46 13.75 -18.42
N LEU A 18 36.23 13.13 -17.54
CA LEU A 18 35.98 11.76 -17.11
C LEU A 18 34.68 11.64 -16.26
N GLN A 19 34.41 12.63 -15.43
CA GLN A 19 33.13 12.69 -14.70
C GLN A 19 31.95 12.87 -15.65
N ALA A 20 32.03 13.74 -16.65
CA ALA A 20 30.99 13.92 -17.66
C ALA A 20 30.77 12.64 -18.49
N LYS A 21 31.85 11.94 -18.87
CA LYS A 21 31.76 10.63 -19.55
C LYS A 21 31.10 9.56 -18.67
N MET A 22 31.42 9.51 -17.38
CA MET A 22 30.77 8.59 -16.44
C MET A 22 29.29 8.92 -16.27
N GLN A 23 28.92 10.18 -16.12
CA GLN A 23 27.52 10.58 -16.05
C GLN A 23 26.75 10.26 -17.34
N ALA A 24 27.35 10.53 -18.50
CA ALA A 24 26.74 10.18 -19.79
C ALA A 24 26.59 8.66 -19.96
N ALA A 25 27.56 7.86 -19.50
CA ALA A 25 27.48 6.41 -19.55
C ALA A 25 26.39 5.85 -18.61
N VAL A 26 26.19 6.46 -17.45
CA VAL A 26 25.12 6.07 -16.51
C VAL A 26 23.76 6.49 -17.06
N GLN A 27 23.63 7.71 -17.59
CA GLN A 27 22.38 8.20 -18.17
C GLN A 27 22.03 7.54 -19.52
N GLY A 28 23.04 7.18 -20.31
CA GLY A 28 22.87 6.49 -21.59
C GLY A 28 22.67 4.97 -21.49
N ASN A 29 22.75 4.39 -20.30
CA ASN A 29 22.61 2.96 -20.14
C ASN A 29 21.13 2.54 -20.25
N SER A 30 20.71 2.23 -21.48
CA SER A 30 19.33 1.81 -21.80
C SER A 30 18.85 0.62 -20.96
N SER A 31 19.76 -0.23 -20.51
CA SER A 31 19.46 -1.37 -19.64
C SER A 31 19.10 -0.92 -18.22
N MET A 32 19.82 0.08 -17.68
CA MET A 32 19.54 0.65 -16.37
C MET A 32 18.18 1.38 -16.36
N ASN A 33 17.91 2.18 -17.38
CA ASN A 33 16.63 2.86 -17.56
C ASN A 33 15.46 1.87 -17.74
N LYS A 34 15.67 0.77 -18.46
CA LYS A 34 14.68 -0.31 -18.59
C LYS A 34 14.43 -1.03 -17.27
N LEU A 35 15.49 -1.31 -16.50
CA LEU A 35 15.38 -1.91 -15.17
C LEU A 35 14.62 -0.98 -14.22
N GLN A 36 14.97 0.29 -14.19
CA GLN A 36 14.34 1.28 -13.34
C GLN A 36 12.84 1.44 -13.67
N LYS A 37 12.50 1.54 -14.97
CA LYS A 37 11.12 1.55 -15.41
C LYS A 37 10.37 0.28 -15.02
N LYS A 38 10.99 -0.89 -15.20
CA LYS A 38 10.38 -2.17 -14.82
C LYS A 38 10.16 -2.27 -13.30
N THR A 39 11.08 -1.76 -12.50
CA THR A 39 10.92 -1.71 -11.03
C THR A 39 9.76 -0.79 -10.66
N GLN A 40 9.67 0.41 -11.24
CA GLN A 40 8.55 1.33 -11.05
C GLN A 40 7.21 0.71 -11.46
N ASP A 41 7.17 0.00 -12.59
CA ASP A 41 5.96 -0.69 -13.07
C ASP A 41 5.53 -1.83 -12.12
N ILE A 42 6.49 -2.50 -11.48
CA ILE A 42 6.21 -3.54 -10.47
C ILE A 42 5.70 -2.90 -9.18
N GLU A 43 6.35 -1.84 -8.72
CA GLU A 43 5.94 -1.11 -7.51
C GLU A 43 4.55 -0.49 -7.67
N ALA A 44 4.24 0.08 -8.84
CA ALA A 44 2.92 0.61 -9.16
C ALA A 44 1.82 -0.48 -9.15
N LYS A 45 2.17 -1.73 -9.46
CA LYS A 45 1.23 -2.87 -9.44
C LYS A 45 1.27 -3.65 -8.14
N SER A 46 2.15 -3.30 -7.21
CA SER A 46 2.25 -3.99 -5.94
C SER A 46 1.04 -3.71 -5.06
N LEU A 47 0.52 -4.77 -4.46
CA LEU A 47 -0.60 -4.77 -3.56
C LEU A 47 -0.18 -5.40 -2.23
N MET A 48 -0.57 -4.80 -1.12
CA MET A 48 -0.45 -5.38 0.21
C MET A 48 -1.83 -5.72 0.74
N VAL A 49 -1.98 -6.92 1.26
CA VAL A 49 -3.23 -7.38 1.88
C VAL A 49 -2.92 -7.83 3.29
N GLU A 50 -3.61 -7.25 4.25
CA GLU A 50 -3.49 -7.61 5.65
C GLU A 50 -4.86 -8.05 6.20
N VAL A 51 -4.87 -9.03 7.08
CA VAL A 51 -6.08 -9.54 7.72
C VAL A 51 -5.91 -9.49 9.23
N ALA A 52 -6.79 -8.77 9.90
CA ALA A 52 -6.84 -8.71 11.36
C ALA A 52 -8.07 -9.44 11.87
N VAL A 53 -7.84 -10.56 12.51
CA VAL A 53 -8.91 -11.45 13.04
C VAL A 53 -9.18 -11.15 14.50
N ASN A 54 -10.46 -11.05 14.86
CA ASN A 54 -10.94 -10.73 16.21
C ASN A 54 -10.32 -9.44 16.80
N ALA A 55 -9.93 -8.51 15.91
CA ALA A 55 -9.38 -7.23 16.31
C ALA A 55 -10.49 -6.27 16.75
N ASN A 56 -10.29 -5.59 17.86
CA ASN A 56 -11.32 -4.71 18.47
C ASN A 56 -11.68 -3.49 17.61
N GLY A 57 -10.97 -3.24 16.54
CA GLY A 57 -11.09 -2.05 15.71
C GLY A 57 -9.94 -1.08 15.92
N SER A 58 -10.01 0.05 15.28
CA SER A 58 -8.99 1.10 15.32
C SER A 58 -9.61 2.47 15.00
N ASP A 59 -8.85 3.51 15.27
CA ASP A 59 -9.13 4.84 14.75
C ASP A 59 -8.52 5.00 13.36
N PHE A 60 -9.33 5.46 12.42
CA PHE A 60 -8.97 5.65 11.03
C PHE A 60 -9.00 7.14 10.68
N HIS A 61 -7.87 7.66 10.25
CA HIS A 61 -7.73 9.05 9.83
C HIS A 61 -6.74 9.15 8.64
N PRO A 62 -7.03 9.87 7.60
CA PRO A 62 -8.30 10.43 7.13
C PRO A 62 -9.05 9.44 6.22
N TYR A 63 -10.01 8.70 6.76
CA TYR A 63 -10.78 7.73 5.99
C TYR A 63 -12.21 8.24 5.77
N LYS A 64 -12.83 7.77 4.69
CA LYS A 64 -14.25 7.99 4.40
C LYS A 64 -14.96 6.67 4.19
N VAL A 65 -16.24 6.62 4.55
CA VAL A 65 -17.11 5.48 4.22
C VAL A 65 -17.34 5.46 2.72
N ILE A 66 -17.21 4.27 2.14
CA ILE A 66 -17.51 4.02 0.73
C ILE A 66 -18.66 3.02 0.60
N PRO A 67 -19.28 2.87 -0.59
CA PRO A 67 -20.26 1.84 -0.83
C PRO A 67 -19.71 0.48 -0.44
N THR A 68 -20.43 -0.21 0.46
CA THR A 68 -19.98 -1.48 1.01
C THR A 68 -20.23 -2.60 0.00
N PRO A 69 -19.20 -3.34 -0.43
CA PRO A 69 -19.38 -4.48 -1.31
C PRO A 69 -20.22 -5.58 -0.66
N ALA A 70 -20.95 -6.35 -1.46
CA ALA A 70 -21.76 -7.46 -0.96
C ALA A 70 -20.89 -8.49 -0.20
N GLY A 71 -21.30 -8.84 1.02
CA GLY A 71 -20.58 -9.74 1.93
C GLY A 71 -19.80 -9.04 3.03
N ALA A 72 -19.34 -7.79 2.85
CA ALA A 72 -18.80 -6.98 3.93
C ALA A 72 -19.90 -6.29 4.74
N SER A 73 -19.63 -5.91 5.99
CA SER A 73 -20.54 -5.16 6.85
C SER A 73 -20.30 -3.65 6.80
N LEU A 74 -19.08 -3.24 6.51
CA LEU A 74 -18.67 -1.85 6.37
C LEU A 74 -17.44 -1.80 5.45
N ALA A 75 -17.31 -0.71 4.69
CA ALA A 75 -16.12 -0.42 3.91
C ALA A 75 -15.71 1.04 4.10
N ILE A 76 -14.43 1.28 4.32
CA ILE A 76 -13.83 2.61 4.42
C ILE A 76 -12.61 2.71 3.50
N ARG A 77 -12.27 3.93 3.10
CA ARG A 77 -11.13 4.17 2.21
C ARG A 77 -10.39 5.44 2.60
N ARG A 78 -9.07 5.35 2.54
CA ARG A 78 -8.17 6.48 2.46
C ARG A 78 -7.67 6.60 1.02
N ASP A 79 -7.87 7.76 0.41
CA ASP A 79 -7.39 8.00 -0.94
C ASP A 79 -5.86 8.13 -0.95
N LYS A 80 -5.28 7.92 -2.11
CA LYS A 80 -3.85 8.16 -2.34
C LYS A 80 -3.55 9.65 -2.14
N HIS A 81 -2.47 9.93 -1.40
CA HIS A 81 -1.96 11.29 -1.21
C HIS A 81 -0.43 11.25 -1.22
N ASP A 82 0.20 12.02 -2.10
CA ASP A 82 1.65 12.06 -2.30
C ASP A 82 2.25 10.65 -2.43
N ASP A 83 3.18 10.27 -1.55
CA ASP A 83 3.83 8.96 -1.53
C ASP A 83 3.02 7.88 -0.77
N VAL A 84 1.87 8.24 -0.19
CA VAL A 84 1.02 7.32 0.56
C VAL A 84 0.04 6.66 -0.39
N LYS A 85 0.13 5.34 -0.53
CA LYS A 85 -0.78 4.53 -1.36
C LYS A 85 -2.21 4.60 -0.82
N ALA A 86 -3.19 4.40 -1.70
CA ALA A 86 -4.57 4.24 -1.30
C ALA A 86 -4.73 2.99 -0.42
N GLU A 87 -5.66 3.06 0.52
CA GLU A 87 -5.95 1.95 1.43
C GLU A 87 -7.46 1.78 1.56
N THR A 88 -7.94 0.57 1.34
CA THR A 88 -9.35 0.21 1.52
C THR A 88 -9.43 -0.84 2.62
N VAL A 89 -10.30 -0.61 3.59
CA VAL A 89 -10.54 -1.54 4.70
C VAL A 89 -11.96 -2.08 4.59
N LEU A 90 -12.08 -3.40 4.53
CA LEU A 90 -13.35 -4.13 4.48
C LEU A 90 -13.56 -4.84 5.81
N PHE A 91 -14.65 -4.55 6.47
CA PHE A 91 -15.00 -5.12 7.77
C PHE A 91 -16.05 -6.21 7.61
N PHE A 92 -15.90 -7.27 8.38
CA PHE A 92 -16.77 -8.42 8.42
C PHE A 92 -17.17 -8.71 9.87
N GLY A 93 -18.46 -8.76 10.14
CA GLY A 93 -19.00 -8.94 11.49
C GLY A 93 -19.60 -7.66 12.07
N PRO A 94 -19.85 -7.61 13.39
CA PRO A 94 -20.62 -6.54 14.04
C PRO A 94 -19.78 -5.29 14.32
N TYR A 95 -19.11 -4.76 13.30
CA TYR A 95 -18.40 -3.48 13.41
C TYR A 95 -19.36 -2.30 13.36
N VAL A 96 -19.12 -1.34 14.23
CA VAL A 96 -19.85 -0.09 14.33
C VAL A 96 -18.92 1.06 13.96
N ASN A 97 -19.44 1.95 13.13
CA ASN A 97 -18.76 3.17 12.75
C ASN A 97 -19.30 4.35 13.58
N LYS A 98 -18.42 5.06 14.26
CA LYS A 98 -18.74 6.35 14.90
C LYS A 98 -17.86 7.44 14.28
N PRO A 99 -18.46 8.38 13.54
CA PRO A 99 -17.75 9.58 13.10
C PRO A 99 -17.35 10.41 14.34
N TYR A 100 -16.12 10.86 14.38
CA TYR A 100 -15.59 11.68 15.46
C TYR A 100 -14.76 12.81 14.85
N GLU A 101 -15.34 14.01 14.71
CA GLU A 101 -14.70 15.18 14.07
C GLU A 101 -14.03 14.85 12.73
N GLU A 102 -12.69 14.88 12.69
CA GLU A 102 -11.89 14.54 11.50
C GLU A 102 -11.47 13.07 11.44
N THR A 103 -11.85 12.27 12.42
CA THR A 103 -11.50 10.85 12.51
C THR A 103 -12.74 9.96 12.43
N MET A 104 -12.51 8.68 12.18
CA MET A 104 -13.54 7.67 12.19
C MET A 104 -13.10 6.53 13.09
N ALA A 105 -13.81 6.34 14.20
CA ALA A 105 -13.62 5.18 15.04
C ALA A 105 -14.47 4.01 14.53
N VAL A 106 -13.83 2.91 14.15
CA VAL A 106 -14.50 1.66 13.80
C VAL A 106 -14.15 0.64 14.86
N TYR A 107 -15.15 0.13 15.56
CA TYR A 107 -14.95 -0.81 16.66
C TYR A 107 -16.07 -1.85 16.73
N VAL A 108 -15.82 -2.91 17.46
CA VAL A 108 -16.81 -3.94 17.75
C VAL A 108 -17.45 -3.67 19.11
N GLU A 109 -18.78 -3.59 19.15
CA GLU A 109 -19.52 -3.60 20.41
C GLU A 109 -19.35 -4.98 21.07
N ARG A 110 -18.62 -4.99 22.14
CA ARG A 110 -18.04 -6.19 22.74
C ARG A 110 -19.07 -7.13 23.35
N LYS A 111 -19.13 -8.36 22.84
CA LYS A 111 -19.55 -9.53 23.65
C LYS A 111 -18.29 -10.39 23.84
N PRO A 112 -18.01 -10.87 25.08
CA PRO A 112 -16.91 -11.81 25.29
C PRO A 112 -17.14 -13.05 24.44
N ALA A 113 -16.21 -13.34 23.56
CA ALA A 113 -16.31 -14.43 22.62
C ALA A 113 -15.22 -15.47 22.88
N ALA A 114 -15.51 -16.74 22.62
CA ALA A 114 -14.51 -17.79 22.75
C ALA A 114 -13.36 -17.56 21.75
N ALA A 115 -12.13 -17.52 22.22
CA ALA A 115 -10.94 -17.23 21.43
C ALA A 115 -10.69 -18.21 20.26
N THR A 116 -11.44 -19.32 20.19
CA THR A 116 -11.32 -20.37 19.19
C THR A 116 -12.19 -20.16 17.94
N LYS A 117 -13.00 -19.10 17.90
CA LYS A 117 -13.90 -18.80 16.79
C LYS A 117 -13.56 -17.45 16.15
N ILE A 118 -13.82 -17.33 14.84
CA ILE A 118 -13.77 -16.05 14.15
C ILE A 118 -15.14 -15.38 14.32
N HIS A 119 -15.16 -14.29 15.08
CA HIS A 119 -16.39 -13.53 15.31
C HIS A 119 -16.49 -12.30 14.44
N HIS A 120 -15.34 -11.76 14.08
CA HIS A 120 -15.19 -10.61 13.20
C HIS A 120 -13.75 -10.53 12.71
N PHE A 121 -13.56 -9.86 11.61
CA PHE A 121 -12.23 -9.54 11.09
C PHE A 121 -12.34 -8.36 10.13
N TYR A 122 -11.22 -7.75 9.80
CA TYR A 122 -11.15 -6.82 8.70
C TYR A 122 -9.97 -7.15 7.78
N VAL A 123 -10.12 -6.76 6.52
CA VAL A 123 -9.12 -6.92 5.48
C VAL A 123 -8.72 -5.53 5.00
N THR A 124 -7.44 -5.23 5.09
CA THR A 124 -6.85 -4.00 4.56
C THR A 124 -6.19 -4.31 3.23
N VAL A 125 -6.51 -3.52 2.22
CA VAL A 125 -5.95 -3.62 0.87
C VAL A 125 -5.28 -2.30 0.53
N THR A 126 -3.95 -2.31 0.40
CA THR A 126 -3.12 -1.12 0.16
C THR A 126 -2.42 -1.24 -1.19
N GLY A 127 -2.53 -0.20 -2.02
CA GLY A 127 -1.92 -0.18 -3.35
C GLY A 127 -2.33 1.03 -4.17
N GLU A 128 -2.12 0.97 -5.48
CA GLU A 128 -2.70 1.95 -6.39
C GLU A 128 -4.24 1.75 -6.44
N PRO A 129 -5.04 2.83 -6.52
CA PRO A 129 -6.50 2.77 -6.41
C PRO A 129 -7.14 1.74 -7.35
N GLU A 130 -6.75 1.76 -8.62
CA GLU A 130 -7.29 0.85 -9.66
C GLU A 130 -6.94 -0.62 -9.39
N VAL A 131 -5.74 -0.86 -8.85
CA VAL A 131 -5.27 -2.21 -8.50
C VAL A 131 -6.04 -2.73 -7.29
N CYS A 132 -6.27 -1.88 -6.28
CA CYS A 132 -7.08 -2.23 -5.11
C CYS A 132 -8.52 -2.57 -5.51
N GLU A 133 -9.15 -1.73 -6.33
CA GLU A 133 -10.53 -1.94 -6.80
C GLU A 133 -10.67 -3.24 -7.61
N ALA A 134 -9.75 -3.48 -8.55
CA ALA A 134 -9.74 -4.70 -9.35
C ALA A 134 -9.54 -5.96 -8.49
N TYR A 135 -8.70 -5.89 -7.47
CA TYR A 135 -8.48 -7.00 -6.55
C TYR A 135 -9.72 -7.26 -5.68
N ILE A 136 -10.30 -6.22 -5.07
CA ILE A 136 -11.50 -6.34 -4.24
C ILE A 136 -12.67 -6.90 -5.04
N ALA A 137 -12.84 -6.50 -6.30
CA ALA A 137 -13.88 -7.00 -7.19
C ALA A 137 -13.76 -8.52 -7.48
N GLN A 138 -12.56 -9.07 -7.38
CA GLN A 138 -12.29 -10.50 -7.57
C GLN A 138 -12.34 -11.32 -6.27
N MET A 139 -12.39 -10.66 -5.11
CA MET A 139 -12.46 -11.35 -3.82
C MET A 139 -13.80 -12.07 -3.63
N ASN A 140 -13.75 -13.28 -3.09
CA ASN A 140 -14.96 -13.98 -2.64
C ASN A 140 -15.41 -13.46 -1.27
N LEU A 141 -15.95 -12.24 -1.23
CA LEU A 141 -16.34 -11.57 0.02
C LEU A 141 -17.44 -12.32 0.77
N SER A 142 -18.37 -12.95 0.06
CA SER A 142 -19.42 -13.79 0.67
C SER A 142 -18.83 -15.04 1.32
N GLY A 143 -17.82 -15.66 0.69
CA GLY A 143 -17.08 -16.78 1.27
C GLY A 143 -16.30 -16.37 2.52
N LEU A 144 -15.73 -15.16 2.52
CA LEU A 144 -15.06 -14.59 3.70
C LEU A 144 -16.06 -14.34 4.83
N ALA A 145 -17.21 -13.74 4.53
CA ALA A 145 -18.26 -13.51 5.53
C ALA A 145 -18.76 -14.81 6.20
N ALA A 146 -18.80 -15.92 5.44
CA ALA A 146 -19.19 -17.23 5.96
C ALA A 146 -18.20 -17.85 6.99
N LEU A 147 -17.00 -17.28 7.14
CA LEU A 147 -16.04 -17.70 8.19
C LEU A 147 -16.46 -17.26 9.57
N ILE A 148 -17.33 -16.29 9.72
CA ILE A 148 -17.83 -15.79 11.00
C ILE A 148 -18.80 -16.79 11.60
N LYS A 149 -18.55 -17.18 12.85
CA LYS A 149 -19.34 -18.21 13.55
C LYS A 149 -19.74 -17.76 14.96
#